data_6f84fa4494e96ddeaf3ea5b7cfe138aa
#
_entry.id   6f84fa4494e96ddeaf3ea5b7cfe138aa
#
_cell.length_a   1.000
_cell.length_b   1.000
_cell.length_c   1.000
_cell.angle_alpha   90.00
_cell.angle_beta   90.00
_cell.angle_gamma   90.00
#
_symmetry.space_group_name_H-M   'P 1'
#
loop_
_entity.id
_entity.type
_entity.pdbx_description
1 polymer ?
#
loop_
_entity_poly.entity_id
_entity_poly.type
_entity_poly.pdbx_seq_one_letter_code
_entity_poly.pdbx_strand_id
1 'polypeptide(L)'
;MAINATEKPLGKVFTPDYQLSIPSFQRAYIWKPENILQLISDLEEACKSPETPYFLGSLILVREGDTSFSVIDGQQRLVSLSIIIAALRDLEHDEEWMRLLDALIVEPGDKLRGITSQPRLTLRERDAAFFREYVQEGNLEALFDMNDEDCSSNAQCNIIANTKQ
;
A
#
# COMPACT_ATOMS: atom_id res chain seq x y z
N MET A 1 18.29 19.10 -12.07
CA MET A 1 17.45 18.39 -11.07
C MET A 1 18.40 17.57 -10.22
N ALA A 2 18.43 17.78 -8.89
CA ALA A 2 19.31 17.01 -8.00
C ALA A 2 18.58 15.72 -7.59
N ILE A 3 19.24 14.58 -7.71
CA ILE A 3 18.74 13.30 -7.21
C ILE A 3 19.28 13.12 -5.79
N ASN A 4 18.40 12.98 -4.82
CA ASN A 4 18.75 12.63 -3.45
C ASN A 4 18.38 11.17 -3.19
N ALA A 5 19.37 10.39 -2.76
CA ALA A 5 19.14 9.00 -2.32
C ALA A 5 19.31 8.94 -0.80
N THR A 6 18.32 8.41 -0.12
CA THR A 6 18.33 8.21 1.33
C THR A 6 17.77 6.84 1.68
N GLU A 7 18.39 6.17 2.63
CA GLU A 7 17.84 4.96 3.23
C GLU A 7 16.78 5.33 4.25
N LYS A 8 15.64 4.61 4.22
CA LYS A 8 14.54 4.83 5.17
C LYS A 8 13.92 3.49 5.60
N PRO A 9 13.60 3.33 6.88
CA PRO A 9 12.76 2.23 7.33
C PRO A 9 11.39 2.27 6.67
N LEU A 10 10.78 1.12 6.40
CA LEU A 10 9.46 1.01 5.76
C LEU A 10 8.39 1.86 6.48
N GLY A 11 8.36 1.81 7.82
CA GLY A 11 7.42 2.59 8.63
C GLY A 11 7.58 4.12 8.50
N LYS A 12 8.66 4.61 7.88
CA LYS A 12 8.85 6.03 7.57
C LYS A 12 8.39 6.42 6.17
N VAL A 13 7.98 5.45 5.36
CA VAL A 13 7.40 5.68 4.04
C VAL A 13 5.88 5.89 4.15
N PHE A 14 5.23 5.12 5.01
CA PHE A 14 3.79 5.22 5.28
C PHE A 14 3.52 6.21 6.43
N THR A 15 3.87 7.48 6.23
CA THR A 15 3.72 8.57 7.22
C THR A 15 3.06 9.79 6.59
N PRO A 16 2.61 10.79 7.37
CA PRO A 16 2.06 12.04 6.85
C PRO A 16 3.00 12.81 5.92
N ASP A 17 4.32 12.55 5.99
CA ASP A 17 5.31 13.20 5.15
C ASP A 17 5.25 12.74 3.68
N TYR A 18 4.58 11.61 3.41
CA TYR A 18 4.50 11.00 2.10
C TYR A 18 3.06 10.68 1.71
N GLN A 19 2.47 11.54 0.91
CA GLN A 19 1.24 11.25 0.19
C GLN A 19 1.60 10.79 -1.22
N LEU A 20 1.47 9.49 -1.44
CA LEU A 20 1.96 8.84 -2.65
C LEU A 20 0.84 8.69 -3.68
N SER A 21 1.14 8.97 -4.93
CA SER A 21 0.23 8.73 -6.06
C SER A 21 0.92 7.98 -7.18
N ILE A 22 0.23 7.05 -7.81
CA ILE A 22 0.71 6.34 -9.00
C ILE A 22 0.13 7.04 -10.22
N PRO A 23 0.97 7.71 -11.04
CA PRO A 23 0.50 8.42 -12.22
C PRO A 23 -0.17 7.50 -13.24
N SER A 24 -1.07 8.04 -14.07
CA SER A 24 -1.83 7.30 -15.07
C SER A 24 -0.97 6.62 -16.14
N PHE A 25 0.22 7.16 -16.43
CA PHE A 25 1.16 6.60 -17.40
C PHE A 25 1.95 5.39 -16.87
N GLN A 26 1.90 5.14 -15.55
CA GLN A 26 2.53 3.96 -14.95
C GLN A 26 1.73 2.69 -15.31
N ARG A 27 2.43 1.55 -15.36
CA ARG A 27 1.78 0.27 -15.60
C ARG A 27 0.79 -0.08 -14.49
N ALA A 28 -0.19 -0.91 -14.82
CA ALA A 28 -1.13 -1.46 -13.86
C ALA A 28 -0.43 -2.27 -12.76
N TYR A 29 -1.13 -2.58 -11.68
CA TYR A 29 -0.70 -3.60 -10.73
C TYR A 29 -0.76 -4.97 -11.41
N ILE A 30 0.40 -5.65 -11.51
CA ILE A 30 0.55 -6.91 -12.25
C ILE A 30 1.10 -8.06 -11.40
N TRP A 31 1.49 -7.81 -10.15
CA TRP A 31 1.99 -8.86 -9.28
C TRP A 31 0.93 -9.93 -9.07
N LYS A 32 1.38 -11.18 -9.12
CA LYS A 32 0.58 -12.38 -8.93
C LYS A 32 0.74 -12.91 -7.51
N PRO A 33 -0.09 -13.88 -7.08
CA PRO A 33 0.02 -14.50 -5.77
C PRO A 33 1.43 -14.94 -5.38
N GLU A 34 2.19 -15.48 -6.32
CA GLU A 34 3.56 -15.93 -6.07
C GLU A 34 4.49 -14.78 -5.64
N ASN A 35 4.26 -13.57 -6.19
CA ASN A 35 5.07 -12.40 -5.84
C ASN A 35 4.78 -11.89 -4.43
N ILE A 36 3.50 -11.87 -4.02
CA ILE A 36 3.13 -11.43 -2.68
C ILE A 36 3.52 -12.46 -1.63
N LEU A 37 3.38 -13.75 -1.91
CA LEU A 37 3.84 -14.82 -1.02
C LEU A 37 5.36 -14.78 -0.83
N GLN A 38 6.12 -14.50 -1.89
CA GLN A 38 7.56 -14.32 -1.77
C GLN A 38 7.89 -13.09 -0.90
N LEU A 39 7.18 -11.97 -1.09
CA LEU A 39 7.37 -10.78 -0.27
C LEU A 39 7.06 -11.06 1.21
N ILE A 40 5.99 -11.79 1.52
CA ILE A 40 5.64 -12.19 2.89
C ILE A 40 6.75 -13.05 3.48
N SER A 41 7.22 -14.06 2.75
CA SER A 41 8.31 -14.93 3.19
C SER A 41 9.60 -14.15 3.49
N ASP A 42 9.93 -13.19 2.63
CA ASP A 42 11.11 -12.33 2.81
C ASP A 42 10.98 -11.44 4.05
N LEU A 43 9.77 -10.90 4.31
CA LEU A 43 9.48 -10.10 5.51
C LEU A 43 9.54 -10.95 6.78
N GLU A 44 9.01 -12.18 6.77
CA GLU A 44 9.10 -13.11 7.90
C GLU A 44 10.54 -13.47 8.22
N GLU A 45 11.36 -13.72 7.20
CA GLU A 45 12.79 -13.99 7.36
C GLU A 45 13.53 -12.80 7.98
N ALA A 46 13.24 -11.59 7.48
CA ALA A 46 13.80 -10.35 8.02
C ALA A 46 13.43 -10.15 9.50
N CYS A 47 12.21 -10.47 9.90
CA CYS A 47 11.77 -10.39 11.30
C CYS A 47 12.51 -11.36 12.24
N LYS A 48 13.00 -12.50 11.72
CA LYS A 48 13.79 -13.47 12.50
C LYS A 48 15.22 -12.98 12.78
N SER A 49 15.71 -12.01 12.01
CA SER A 49 17.07 -11.49 12.10
C SER A 49 17.07 -9.95 12.20
N PRO A 50 16.51 -9.36 13.27
CA PRO A 50 16.31 -7.92 13.38
C PRO A 50 17.62 -7.11 13.40
N GLU A 51 18.73 -7.75 13.72
CA GLU A 51 20.08 -7.16 13.71
C GLU A 51 20.60 -6.89 12.28
N THR A 52 20.01 -7.56 11.27
CA THR A 52 20.44 -7.43 9.88
C THR A 52 19.37 -6.72 9.07
N PRO A 53 19.63 -5.47 8.61
CA PRO A 53 18.67 -4.76 7.78
C PRO A 53 18.36 -5.53 6.49
N TYR A 54 17.07 -5.74 6.21
CA TYR A 54 16.61 -6.31 4.96
C TYR A 54 16.32 -5.20 3.94
N PHE A 55 16.95 -5.26 2.79
CA PHE A 55 16.73 -4.28 1.72
C PHE A 55 15.50 -4.65 0.90
N LEU A 56 14.40 -3.97 1.16
CA LEU A 56 13.13 -4.14 0.45
C LEU A 56 13.16 -3.68 -1.01
N GLY A 57 14.18 -2.93 -1.42
CA GLY A 57 14.35 -2.34 -2.74
C GLY A 57 14.22 -0.82 -2.75
N SER A 58 14.40 -0.22 -3.92
CA SER A 58 14.32 1.22 -4.11
C SER A 58 12.91 1.68 -4.43
N LEU A 59 12.60 2.93 -4.01
CA LEU A 59 11.48 3.73 -4.48
C LEU A 59 12.04 4.95 -5.20
N ILE A 60 11.50 5.25 -6.38
CA ILE A 60 11.81 6.50 -7.08
C ILE A 60 10.57 7.38 -7.02
N LEU A 61 10.72 8.51 -6.37
CA LEU A 61 9.64 9.47 -6.13
C LEU A 61 9.98 10.82 -6.77
N VAL A 62 9.00 11.44 -7.40
CA VAL A 62 9.07 12.82 -7.84
C VAL A 62 8.19 13.67 -6.93
N ARG A 63 8.78 14.70 -6.33
CA ARG A 63 8.05 15.63 -5.47
C ARG A 63 7.15 16.51 -6.29
N GLU A 64 5.87 16.53 -5.98
CA GLU A 64 4.85 17.40 -6.61
C GLU A 64 4.41 18.53 -5.67
N GLY A 65 4.60 18.37 -4.37
CA GLY A 65 4.23 19.32 -3.34
C GLY A 65 5.00 19.09 -2.05
N ASP A 66 4.56 19.69 -0.95
CA ASP A 66 5.27 19.57 0.33
C ASP A 66 5.33 18.13 0.83
N THR A 67 4.20 17.43 0.78
CA THR A 67 4.08 16.02 1.18
C THR A 67 3.61 15.12 0.03
N SER A 68 3.34 15.68 -1.14
CA SER A 68 2.80 14.95 -2.29
C SER A 68 3.91 14.48 -3.22
N PHE A 69 3.87 13.19 -3.58
CA PHE A 69 4.88 12.55 -4.42
C PHE A 69 4.26 11.63 -5.45
N SER A 70 4.76 11.72 -6.69
CA SER A 70 4.47 10.75 -7.76
C SER A 70 5.43 9.58 -7.70
N VAL A 71 4.91 8.36 -7.67
CA VAL A 71 5.69 7.12 -7.66
C VAL A 71 6.11 6.78 -9.08
N ILE A 72 7.41 6.83 -9.35
CA ILE A 72 8.00 6.51 -10.66
C ILE A 72 8.46 5.06 -10.70
N ASP A 73 9.00 4.53 -9.59
CA ASP A 73 9.37 3.13 -9.46
C ASP A 73 9.06 2.61 -8.06
N GLY A 74 8.86 1.28 -7.93
CA GLY A 74 8.49 0.61 -6.68
C GLY A 74 6.99 0.48 -6.44
N GLN A 75 6.14 0.90 -7.38
CA GLN A 75 4.68 0.88 -7.25
C GLN A 75 4.10 -0.52 -6.91
N GLN A 76 4.60 -1.58 -7.54
CA GLN A 76 4.09 -2.95 -7.30
C GLN A 76 4.27 -3.35 -5.84
N ARG A 77 5.43 -3.01 -5.27
CA ARG A 77 5.76 -3.28 -3.88
C ARG A 77 4.91 -2.45 -2.92
N LEU A 78 4.72 -1.15 -3.20
CA LEU A 78 3.86 -0.29 -2.37
C LEU A 78 2.42 -0.80 -2.32
N VAL A 79 1.86 -1.20 -3.46
CA VAL A 79 0.50 -1.77 -3.53
C VAL A 79 0.43 -3.07 -2.72
N SER A 80 1.39 -3.98 -2.91
CA SER A 80 1.43 -5.25 -2.17
C SER A 80 1.60 -5.06 -0.67
N LEU A 81 2.47 -4.15 -0.25
CA LEU A 81 2.62 -3.80 1.18
C LEU A 81 1.33 -3.22 1.76
N SER A 82 0.62 -2.38 1.01
CA SER A 82 -0.67 -1.85 1.45
C SER A 82 -1.72 -2.96 1.62
N ILE A 83 -1.74 -3.96 0.72
CA ILE A 83 -2.62 -5.14 0.84
C ILE A 83 -2.26 -5.94 2.09
N ILE A 84 -0.97 -6.21 2.33
CA ILE A 84 -0.51 -6.96 3.50
C ILE A 84 -0.88 -6.23 4.80
N ILE A 85 -0.63 -4.91 4.88
CA ILE A 85 -0.97 -4.11 6.06
C ILE A 85 -2.49 -4.10 6.30
N ALA A 86 -3.29 -3.98 5.23
CA ALA A 86 -4.75 -4.05 5.33
C ALA A 86 -5.24 -5.41 5.83
N ALA A 87 -4.64 -6.50 5.34
CA ALA A 87 -4.96 -7.85 5.82
C ALA A 87 -4.58 -8.03 7.29
N LEU A 88 -3.41 -7.54 7.71
CA LEU A 88 -3.00 -7.57 9.12
C LEU A 88 -3.96 -6.76 10.01
N ARG A 89 -4.41 -5.58 9.55
CA ARG A 89 -5.40 -4.77 10.25
C ARG A 89 -6.71 -5.53 10.44
N ASP A 90 -7.21 -6.16 9.39
CA ASP A 90 -8.52 -6.82 9.41
C ASP A 90 -8.49 -8.17 10.17
N LEU A 91 -7.31 -8.77 10.34
CA LEU A 91 -7.09 -9.98 11.16
C LEU A 91 -6.78 -9.66 12.62
N GLU A 92 -6.44 -8.42 12.94
CA GLU A 92 -6.09 -8.01 14.30
C GLU A 92 -7.36 -7.86 15.16
N HIS A 93 -7.26 -8.14 16.45
CA HIS A 93 -8.34 -8.04 17.43
C HIS A 93 -8.10 -6.95 18.49
N ASP A 94 -6.87 -6.46 18.60
CA ASP A 94 -6.52 -5.37 19.48
C ASP A 94 -6.80 -4.02 18.79
N GLU A 95 -7.69 -3.23 19.38
CA GLU A 95 -8.12 -1.94 18.80
C GLU A 95 -6.98 -0.92 18.65
N GLU A 96 -5.95 -0.99 19.48
CA GLU A 96 -4.79 -0.10 19.38
C GLU A 96 -3.94 -0.48 18.17
N TRP A 97 -3.66 -1.77 18.00
CA TRP A 97 -2.95 -2.27 16.82
C TRP A 97 -3.72 -2.04 15.53
N MET A 98 -5.03 -2.28 15.53
CA MET A 98 -5.89 -1.98 14.37
C MET A 98 -5.76 -0.52 13.94
N ARG A 99 -5.81 0.43 14.89
CA ARG A 99 -5.65 1.86 14.60
C ARG A 99 -4.26 2.22 14.08
N LEU A 100 -3.22 1.60 14.63
CA LEU A 100 -1.85 1.80 14.17
C LEU A 100 -1.65 1.30 12.74
N LEU A 101 -2.17 0.12 12.41
CA LEU A 101 -2.11 -0.44 11.06
C LEU A 101 -2.93 0.38 10.07
N ASP A 102 -4.14 0.81 10.46
CA ASP A 102 -4.97 1.67 9.63
C ASP A 102 -4.27 3.00 9.30
N ALA A 103 -3.62 3.62 10.27
CA ALA A 103 -2.87 4.86 10.09
C ALA A 103 -1.68 4.74 9.11
N LEU A 104 -1.18 3.53 8.84
CA LEU A 104 -0.17 3.29 7.81
C LEU A 104 -0.77 3.30 6.40
N ILE A 105 -2.06 3.05 6.24
CA ILE A 105 -2.73 2.95 4.94
C ILE A 105 -3.52 4.21 4.62
N VAL A 106 -4.16 4.78 5.64
CA VAL A 106 -5.01 5.97 5.54
C VAL A 106 -4.51 7.04 6.49
N GLU A 107 -4.34 8.26 5.99
CA GLU A 107 -4.16 9.42 6.86
C GLU A 107 -5.46 9.67 7.62
N PRO A 108 -5.48 9.53 8.95
CA PRO A 108 -6.68 9.83 9.70
C PRO A 108 -6.99 11.33 9.61
N GLY A 109 -8.24 11.66 9.34
CA GLY A 109 -8.68 13.06 9.33
C GLY A 109 -8.61 13.67 10.74
N ASP A 110 -8.43 14.98 10.78
CA ASP A 110 -8.55 15.78 12.01
C ASP A 110 -9.62 16.85 11.81
N LYS A 111 -10.79 16.62 12.37
CA LYS A 111 -11.93 17.54 12.27
C LYS A 111 -11.65 18.91 12.89
N LEU A 112 -10.82 18.97 13.93
CA LEU A 112 -10.45 20.23 14.61
C LEU A 112 -9.56 21.09 13.71
N ARG A 113 -8.72 20.46 12.92
CA ARG A 113 -7.80 21.11 11.96
C ARG A 113 -8.36 21.22 10.55
N GLY A 114 -9.57 20.70 10.30
CA GLY A 114 -10.17 20.67 8.97
C GLY A 114 -9.46 19.71 7.99
N ILE A 115 -8.73 18.74 8.51
CA ILE A 115 -8.04 17.73 7.70
C ILE A 115 -9.02 16.59 7.41
N THR A 116 -9.24 16.30 6.14
CA THR A 116 -10.03 15.15 5.71
C THR A 116 -9.19 13.88 5.67
N SER A 117 -9.78 12.75 6.05
CA SER A 117 -9.16 11.45 5.86
C SER A 117 -8.86 11.20 4.39
N GLN A 118 -7.66 10.70 4.09
CA GLN A 118 -7.24 10.41 2.72
C GLN A 118 -6.27 9.23 2.67
N PRO A 119 -6.27 8.45 1.57
CA PRO A 119 -5.34 7.32 1.43
C PRO A 119 -3.90 7.81 1.33
N ARG A 120 -2.96 7.06 1.92
CA ARG A 120 -1.52 7.35 1.78
C ARG A 120 -0.97 6.97 0.42
N LEU A 121 -1.60 6.00 -0.25
CA LEU A 121 -1.29 5.59 -1.61
C LEU A 121 -2.54 5.68 -2.48
N THR A 122 -2.51 6.50 -3.52
CA THR A 122 -3.57 6.57 -4.52
C THR A 122 -3.12 5.86 -5.79
N LEU A 123 -3.88 4.87 -6.24
CA LEU A 123 -3.64 4.19 -7.50
C LEU A 123 -4.05 5.06 -8.69
N ARG A 124 -3.74 4.58 -9.90
CA ARG A 124 -4.23 5.22 -11.13
C ARG A 124 -5.75 5.38 -11.08
N GLU A 125 -6.28 6.40 -11.72
CA GLU A 125 -7.70 6.77 -11.70
C GLU A 125 -8.65 5.58 -11.89
N ARG A 126 -8.32 4.67 -12.83
CA ARG A 126 -9.14 3.50 -13.14
C ARG A 126 -9.27 2.52 -11.96
N ASP A 127 -8.24 2.40 -11.14
CA ASP A 127 -8.12 1.40 -10.08
C ASP A 127 -8.25 2.03 -8.68
N ALA A 128 -8.19 3.35 -8.59
CA ALA A 128 -8.13 4.09 -7.33
C ALA A 128 -9.38 3.87 -6.45
N ALA A 129 -10.57 3.97 -7.04
CA ALA A 129 -11.83 3.81 -6.30
C ALA A 129 -11.96 2.39 -5.74
N PHE A 130 -11.64 1.36 -6.55
CA PHE A 130 -11.66 -0.03 -6.13
C PHE A 130 -10.67 -0.30 -4.99
N PHE A 131 -9.43 0.15 -5.14
CA PHE A 131 -8.40 -0.05 -4.12
C PHE A 131 -8.74 0.64 -2.81
N ARG A 132 -9.28 1.85 -2.90
CA ARG A 132 -9.71 2.61 -1.73
C ARG A 132 -10.83 1.88 -0.98
N GLU A 133 -11.90 1.51 -1.67
CA GLU A 133 -13.08 0.89 -1.09
C GLU A 133 -12.76 -0.44 -0.39
N TYR A 134 -12.05 -1.32 -1.10
CA TYR A 134 -11.84 -2.69 -0.62
C TYR A 134 -10.61 -2.87 0.26
N VAL A 135 -9.51 -2.19 -0.06
CA VAL A 135 -8.24 -2.37 0.67
C VAL A 135 -8.06 -1.33 1.77
N GLN A 136 -8.28 -0.06 1.44
CA GLN A 136 -7.93 1.02 2.37
C GLN A 136 -9.03 1.32 3.39
N GLU A 137 -10.28 1.24 3.03
CA GLU A 137 -11.43 1.52 3.91
C GLU A 137 -11.90 0.30 4.74
N GLY A 138 -11.19 -0.84 4.68
CA GLY A 138 -11.45 -1.99 5.55
C GLY A 138 -12.59 -2.90 5.07
N ASN A 139 -12.68 -3.13 3.78
CA ASN A 139 -13.71 -3.98 3.19
C ASN A 139 -13.09 -5.20 2.46
N LEU A 140 -11.96 -5.70 2.97
CA LEU A 140 -11.24 -6.83 2.37
C LEU A 140 -12.08 -8.10 2.29
N GLU A 141 -12.91 -8.34 3.30
CA GLU A 141 -13.75 -9.54 3.36
C GLU A 141 -14.62 -9.68 2.10
N ALA A 142 -15.12 -8.58 1.57
CA ALA A 142 -15.91 -8.59 0.34
C ALA A 142 -15.14 -9.12 -0.88
N LEU A 143 -13.81 -9.00 -0.89
CA LEU A 143 -12.96 -9.52 -1.98
C LEU A 143 -12.90 -11.05 -2.02
N PHE A 144 -13.17 -11.73 -0.90
CA PHE A 144 -13.13 -13.20 -0.86
C PHE A 144 -14.25 -13.84 -1.68
N ASP A 145 -15.39 -13.17 -1.80
CA ASP A 145 -16.53 -13.63 -2.59
C ASP A 145 -16.46 -13.21 -4.08
N MET A 146 -15.54 -12.30 -4.43
CA MET A 146 -15.39 -11.83 -5.80
C MET A 146 -14.62 -12.82 -6.68
N ASN A 147 -14.98 -12.84 -7.98
CA ASN A 147 -14.35 -13.62 -9.03
C ASN A 147 -13.80 -12.72 -10.12
N ASP A 148 -13.13 -13.31 -11.11
CA ASP A 148 -12.56 -12.58 -12.26
C ASP A 148 -13.62 -11.81 -13.06
N GLU A 149 -14.88 -12.26 -13.05
CA GLU A 149 -16.00 -11.59 -13.73
C GLU A 149 -16.41 -10.27 -13.05
N ASP A 150 -16.07 -10.11 -11.77
CA ASP A 150 -16.37 -8.91 -10.99
C ASP A 150 -15.33 -7.79 -11.20
N CYS A 151 -14.25 -8.09 -11.90
CA CYS A 151 -13.16 -7.15 -12.12
C CYS A 151 -13.38 -6.29 -13.37
N SER A 152 -13.18 -4.98 -13.24
CA SER A 152 -13.18 -4.04 -14.38
C SER A 152 -11.79 -3.89 -15.02
N SER A 153 -10.74 -4.44 -14.40
CA SER A 153 -9.36 -4.38 -14.90
C SER A 153 -8.52 -5.55 -14.40
N ASN A 154 -7.45 -5.87 -15.14
CA ASN A 154 -6.48 -6.89 -14.71
C ASN A 154 -5.83 -6.53 -13.36
N ALA A 155 -5.69 -5.25 -13.03
CA ALA A 155 -5.16 -4.82 -11.74
C ALA A 155 -6.10 -5.21 -10.60
N GLN A 156 -7.41 -5.03 -10.77
CA GLN A 156 -8.42 -5.43 -9.78
C GLN A 156 -8.43 -6.94 -9.58
N CYS A 157 -8.39 -7.73 -10.66
CA CYS A 157 -8.27 -9.19 -10.56
C CYS A 157 -7.01 -9.61 -9.77
N ASN A 158 -5.87 -8.95 -10.01
CA ASN A 158 -4.64 -9.24 -9.28
C ASN A 158 -4.73 -8.82 -7.80
N ILE A 159 -5.38 -7.70 -7.48
CA ILE A 159 -5.64 -7.27 -6.10
C ILE A 159 -6.48 -8.33 -5.40
N ILE A 160 -7.60 -8.76 -5.99
CA ILE A 160 -8.46 -9.81 -5.45
C ILE A 160 -7.66 -11.11 -5.21
N ALA A 161 -6.94 -11.59 -6.23
CA ALA A 161 -6.17 -12.82 -6.14
C ALA A 161 -5.10 -12.76 -5.06
N ASN A 162 -4.43 -11.61 -4.90
CA ASN A 162 -3.39 -11.41 -3.91
C ASN A 162 -3.94 -11.25 -2.48
N THR A 163 -5.14 -10.69 -2.32
CA THR A 163 -5.79 -10.57 -1.01
C THR A 163 -6.23 -11.94 -0.46
N LYS A 164 -6.52 -12.89 -1.32
CA LYS A 164 -6.97 -14.25 -0.94
C LYS A 164 -5.83 -15.18 -0.48
N GLN A 165 -4.57 -14.74 -0.49
CA GLN A 165 -3.41 -15.55 -0.06
C GLN A 165 -3.16 -15.41 1.44
#